data_590fcd065f0017f876c0e4e3b85bc939
#
_entry.id   590fcd065f0017f876c0e4e3b85bc939
#
_cell.length_a   1.000
_cell.length_b   1.000
_cell.length_c   1.000
_cell.angle_alpha   90.00
_cell.angle_beta   90.00
_cell.angle_gamma   90.00
#
_symmetry.space_group_name_H-M   'P 1'
#
loop_
_entity.id
_entity.type
_entity.pdbx_description
1 polymer ?
#
loop_
_entity_poly.entity_id
_entity_poly.type
_entity_poly.pdbx_seq_one_letter_code
_entity_poly.pdbx_strand_id
1 'polypeptide(L)'
;MNVKVKPAPAYTGYVFRRLDLNDFEIPASPEHVAHVSYATTLMKSGVMIATVEHLLSALMGCGVDNAIIEMDSVEAPILDGSSCPWVGLIERVGVVELNAPRAYLRALKRVEVREKDRVMSIEPADDFRVTCLIDFNHPMIGEQRREISIRPQNYSKEIAPARTFGFVEELEALRQSGLARGGSLENAIALTRDGMLNPEPLRFADEFVRHKILDIIGDLALAGMPVLGHVYASRSGHGLHTMLLSTLLRDRAAWEVVKGAENHQ
;
A
#
# COMPACT_ATOMS: atom_id res chain seq x y z
N MET A 1 -11.46 -12.18 13.98
CA MET A 1 -11.04 -10.84 13.50
C MET A 1 -12.09 -10.31 12.56
N ASN A 2 -12.61 -9.13 12.84
CA ASN A 2 -13.61 -8.45 12.04
C ASN A 2 -13.04 -7.11 11.57
N VAL A 3 -13.27 -6.76 10.31
CA VAL A 3 -12.94 -5.43 9.76
C VAL A 3 -14.17 -4.88 9.06
N LYS A 4 -14.47 -3.62 9.30
CA LYS A 4 -15.57 -2.91 8.68
C LYS A 4 -15.08 -1.56 8.16
N VAL A 5 -15.18 -1.35 6.86
CA VAL A 5 -14.87 -0.06 6.24
C VAL A 5 -16.16 0.75 6.15
N LYS A 6 -16.12 1.98 6.65
CA LYS A 6 -17.25 2.92 6.67
C LYS A 6 -16.89 4.21 5.94
N PRO A 7 -17.87 4.90 5.34
CA PRO A 7 -17.66 6.25 4.84
C PRO A 7 -17.20 7.19 5.96
N ALA A 8 -16.38 8.18 5.61
CA ALA A 8 -15.95 9.25 6.50
C ALA A 8 -16.22 10.62 5.86
N PRO A 9 -16.29 11.71 6.65
CA PRO A 9 -16.42 13.06 6.13
C PRO A 9 -15.28 13.42 5.16
N ALA A 10 -15.51 14.41 4.29
CA ALA A 10 -14.48 14.92 3.38
C ALA A 10 -13.24 15.37 4.16
N TYR A 11 -12.07 15.10 3.57
CA TYR A 11 -10.75 15.44 4.11
C TYR A 11 -10.36 14.70 5.40
N THR A 12 -11.06 13.62 5.74
CA THR A 12 -10.69 12.74 6.86
C THR A 12 -9.43 11.91 6.53
N GLY A 13 -9.24 11.52 5.26
CA GLY A 13 -8.28 10.48 4.89
C GLY A 13 -8.71 9.13 5.44
N TYR A 14 -7.76 8.32 5.88
CA TYR A 14 -8.05 7.01 6.45
C TYR A 14 -7.78 7.01 7.95
N VAL A 15 -8.75 6.51 8.72
CA VAL A 15 -8.62 6.40 10.18
C VAL A 15 -8.96 4.97 10.60
N PHE A 16 -8.02 4.32 11.23
CA PHE A 16 -8.25 3.02 11.86
C PHE A 16 -8.84 3.22 13.25
N ARG A 17 -9.88 2.41 13.59
CA ARG A 17 -10.54 2.43 14.89
C ARG A 17 -10.53 1.04 15.51
N ARG A 18 -9.87 0.89 16.66
CA ARG A 18 -9.77 -0.34 17.44
C ARG A 18 -10.99 -0.48 18.37
N LEU A 19 -11.97 -1.28 17.92
CA LEU A 19 -13.22 -1.50 18.67
C LEU A 19 -12.99 -2.22 20.00
N ASP A 20 -12.01 -3.09 20.07
CA ASP A 20 -11.59 -3.82 21.28
C ASP A 20 -10.85 -2.94 22.30
N LEU A 21 -10.49 -1.70 21.92
CA LEU A 21 -9.80 -0.74 22.77
C LEU A 21 -10.59 0.58 22.91
N ASN A 22 -11.89 0.48 23.19
CA ASN A 22 -12.79 1.62 23.39
C ASN A 22 -12.78 2.62 22.24
N ASP A 23 -12.87 2.11 21.00
CA ASP A 23 -12.90 2.92 19.78
C ASP A 23 -11.65 3.80 19.57
N PHE A 24 -10.50 3.33 20.04
CA PHE A 24 -9.23 4.07 19.92
C PHE A 24 -8.85 4.29 18.47
N GLU A 25 -8.61 5.57 18.08
CA GLU A 25 -8.36 5.97 16.70
C GLU A 25 -6.87 6.23 16.42
N ILE A 26 -6.42 5.68 15.30
CA ILE A 26 -5.09 5.87 14.74
C ILE A 26 -5.25 6.38 13.29
N PRO A 27 -4.95 7.65 13.02
CA PRO A 27 -4.90 8.14 11.64
C PRO A 27 -3.83 7.41 10.83
N ALA A 28 -4.16 7.03 9.60
CA ALA A 28 -3.19 6.48 8.66
C ALA A 28 -2.34 7.63 8.10
N SER A 29 -1.26 7.94 8.78
CA SER A 29 -0.34 9.00 8.39
C SER A 29 1.11 8.61 8.67
N PRO A 30 2.11 9.24 8.01
CA PRO A 30 3.52 8.90 8.19
C PRO A 30 4.01 9.08 9.63
N GLU A 31 3.41 10.00 10.40
CA GLU A 31 3.77 10.25 11.80
C GLU A 31 3.43 9.08 12.72
N HIS A 32 2.49 8.23 12.30
CA HIS A 32 2.07 7.05 13.05
C HIS A 32 2.76 5.76 12.61
N VAL A 33 3.62 5.80 11.58
CA VAL A 33 4.39 4.62 11.17
C VAL A 33 5.42 4.26 12.24
N ALA A 34 5.31 3.05 12.80
CA ALA A 34 6.20 2.57 13.86
C ALA A 34 7.19 1.53 13.37
N HIS A 35 6.73 0.60 12.53
CA HIS A 35 7.54 -0.47 11.98
C HIS A 35 7.26 -0.66 10.49
N VAL A 36 8.31 -1.00 9.74
CA VAL A 36 8.29 -1.19 8.29
C VAL A 36 9.01 -2.47 7.85
N SER A 37 9.28 -3.36 8.80
CA SER A 37 9.87 -4.67 8.51
C SER A 37 8.76 -5.62 8.07
N TYR A 38 8.82 -6.07 6.82
CA TYR A 38 7.90 -7.00 6.15
C TYR A 38 6.46 -6.49 5.94
N ALA A 39 6.00 -5.51 6.71
CA ALA A 39 4.69 -4.90 6.61
C ALA A 39 4.71 -3.49 7.19
N THR A 40 3.75 -2.65 6.82
CA THR A 40 3.59 -1.32 7.40
C THR A 40 2.71 -1.41 8.65
N THR A 41 3.29 -0.98 9.79
CA THR A 41 2.61 -0.95 11.09
C THR A 41 2.43 0.48 11.55
N LEU A 42 1.22 0.85 11.88
CA LEU A 42 0.88 2.12 12.52
C LEU A 42 0.84 1.96 14.04
N MET A 43 1.24 3.01 14.78
CA MET A 43 1.16 3.05 16.23
C MET A 43 0.84 4.45 16.73
N LYS A 44 -0.04 4.51 17.74
CA LYS A 44 -0.33 5.72 18.50
C LYS A 44 -0.54 5.36 19.97
N SER A 45 0.17 6.02 20.87
CA SER A 45 0.06 5.80 22.33
C SER A 45 0.18 4.32 22.74
N GLY A 46 1.04 3.54 22.07
CA GLY A 46 1.26 2.12 22.37
C GLY A 46 0.25 1.16 21.73
N VAL A 47 -0.81 1.66 21.10
CA VAL A 47 -1.76 0.85 20.32
C VAL A 47 -1.27 0.71 18.90
N MET A 48 -1.19 -0.54 18.39
CA MET A 48 -0.67 -0.85 17.06
C MET A 48 -1.73 -1.44 16.15
N ILE A 49 -1.53 -1.20 14.85
CA ILE A 49 -2.23 -1.88 13.76
C ILE A 49 -1.19 -2.21 12.68
N ALA A 50 -1.01 -3.49 12.39
CA ALA A 50 -0.06 -4.02 11.43
C ALA A 50 -0.72 -4.39 10.09
N THR A 51 0.10 -4.49 9.04
CA THR A 51 -0.29 -4.97 7.70
C THR A 51 -1.41 -4.14 7.07
N VAL A 52 -1.24 -2.81 7.13
CA VAL A 52 -2.27 -1.87 6.65
C VAL A 52 -2.21 -1.62 5.14
N GLU A 53 -1.07 -1.91 4.50
CA GLU A 53 -0.75 -1.54 3.12
C GLU A 53 -1.70 -2.11 2.09
N HIS A 54 -2.13 -3.36 2.19
CA HIS A 54 -3.01 -3.99 1.19
C HIS A 54 -4.42 -3.39 1.19
N LEU A 55 -4.97 -3.11 2.37
CA LEU A 55 -6.26 -2.43 2.51
C LEU A 55 -6.18 -0.98 2.05
N LEU A 56 -5.14 -0.25 2.47
CA LEU A 56 -4.93 1.14 2.04
C LEU A 56 -4.72 1.23 0.53
N SER A 57 -3.99 0.27 -0.06
CA SER A 57 -3.82 0.16 -1.50
C SER A 57 -5.16 -0.01 -2.23
N ALA A 58 -6.04 -0.89 -1.70
CA ALA A 58 -7.37 -1.09 -2.28
C ALA A 58 -8.21 0.20 -2.22
N LEU A 59 -8.24 0.88 -1.08
CA LEU A 59 -8.99 2.13 -0.92
C LEU A 59 -8.50 3.20 -1.89
N MET A 60 -7.19 3.47 -1.89
CA MET A 60 -6.58 4.47 -2.78
C MET A 60 -6.74 4.09 -4.26
N GLY A 61 -6.51 2.82 -4.60
CA GLY A 61 -6.63 2.32 -5.96
C GLY A 61 -8.06 2.35 -6.51
N CYS A 62 -9.07 2.20 -5.65
CA CYS A 62 -10.48 2.34 -6.01
C CYS A 62 -10.99 3.79 -5.97
N GLY A 63 -10.14 4.76 -5.62
CA GLY A 63 -10.54 6.17 -5.55
C GLY A 63 -11.35 6.53 -4.31
N VAL A 64 -11.31 5.74 -3.26
CA VAL A 64 -11.90 6.06 -1.95
C VAL A 64 -10.92 6.93 -1.18
N ASP A 65 -11.26 8.18 -0.95
CA ASP A 65 -10.36 9.16 -0.31
C ASP A 65 -10.53 9.24 1.21
N ASN A 66 -11.71 8.83 1.74
CA ASN A 66 -12.06 9.00 3.14
C ASN A 66 -12.74 7.75 3.68
N ALA A 67 -12.20 7.15 4.72
CA ALA A 67 -12.77 5.96 5.35
C ALA A 67 -12.43 5.86 6.83
N ILE A 68 -13.38 5.39 7.64
CA ILE A 68 -13.16 4.85 8.98
C ILE A 68 -13.05 3.33 8.85
N ILE A 69 -11.95 2.77 9.31
CA ILE A 69 -11.66 1.33 9.26
C ILE A 69 -11.75 0.78 10.68
N GLU A 70 -12.92 0.23 11.01
CA GLU A 70 -13.15 -0.41 12.31
C GLU A 70 -12.60 -1.82 12.31
N MET A 71 -11.89 -2.19 13.36
CA MET A 71 -11.35 -3.53 13.54
C MET A 71 -11.19 -3.90 15.01
N ASP A 72 -11.21 -5.21 15.30
CA ASP A 72 -11.08 -5.79 16.63
C ASP A 72 -9.77 -6.58 16.82
N SER A 73 -8.73 -6.25 16.06
CA SER A 73 -7.45 -6.97 16.07
C SER A 73 -6.26 -6.02 15.87
N VAL A 74 -5.07 -6.49 16.27
CA VAL A 74 -3.81 -5.78 16.09
C VAL A 74 -3.28 -5.83 14.65
N GLU A 75 -3.80 -6.70 13.81
CA GLU A 75 -3.34 -6.89 12.42
C GLU A 75 -4.54 -6.85 11.48
N ALA A 76 -4.41 -6.16 10.34
CA ALA A 76 -5.41 -6.22 9.28
C ALA A 76 -5.37 -7.59 8.58
N PRO A 77 -6.53 -8.14 8.16
CA PRO A 77 -6.55 -9.45 7.53
C PRO A 77 -5.86 -9.42 6.16
N ILE A 78 -4.94 -10.35 5.97
CA ILE A 78 -4.19 -10.50 4.72
C ILE A 78 -5.06 -11.05 3.57
N LEU A 79 -6.20 -11.68 3.89
CA LEU A 79 -7.12 -12.35 2.97
C LEU A 79 -6.41 -13.36 2.07
N ASP A 80 -6.43 -13.17 0.75
CA ASP A 80 -5.73 -14.02 -0.22
C ASP A 80 -4.30 -13.53 -0.53
N GLY A 81 -3.78 -12.59 0.26
CA GLY A 81 -2.46 -11.98 0.06
C GLY A 81 -2.41 -10.86 -0.95
N SER A 82 -3.54 -10.50 -1.56
CA SER A 82 -3.67 -9.41 -2.53
C SER A 82 -4.67 -8.35 -2.05
N SER A 83 -4.84 -7.29 -2.81
CA SER A 83 -5.91 -6.30 -2.56
C SER A 83 -7.23 -6.65 -3.25
N CYS A 84 -7.26 -7.70 -4.09
CA CYS A 84 -8.43 -8.07 -4.88
C CYS A 84 -9.71 -8.32 -4.06
N PRO A 85 -9.67 -9.06 -2.93
CA PRO A 85 -10.86 -9.24 -2.11
C PRO A 85 -11.42 -7.92 -1.54
N TRP A 86 -10.54 -6.98 -1.17
CA TRP A 86 -10.94 -5.65 -0.71
C TRP A 86 -11.60 -4.85 -1.83
N VAL A 87 -11.03 -4.87 -3.03
CA VAL A 87 -11.62 -4.25 -4.23
C VAL A 87 -13.02 -4.81 -4.50
N GLY A 88 -13.17 -6.14 -4.47
CA GLY A 88 -14.48 -6.78 -4.66
C GLY A 88 -15.53 -6.40 -3.61
N LEU A 89 -15.12 -6.12 -2.36
CA LEU A 89 -15.99 -5.60 -1.33
C LEU A 89 -16.40 -4.15 -1.62
N ILE A 90 -15.45 -3.29 -1.99
CA ILE A 90 -15.69 -1.88 -2.34
C ILE A 90 -16.62 -1.78 -3.55
N GLU A 91 -16.35 -2.52 -4.63
CA GLU A 91 -17.16 -2.52 -5.85
C GLU A 91 -18.60 -2.99 -5.60
N ARG A 92 -18.79 -3.99 -4.72
CA ARG A 92 -20.12 -4.51 -4.38
C ARG A 92 -20.97 -3.51 -3.59
N VAL A 93 -20.35 -2.75 -2.70
CA VAL A 93 -21.04 -1.75 -1.85
C VAL A 93 -21.18 -0.42 -2.58
N GLY A 94 -20.23 -0.11 -3.48
CA GLY A 94 -20.14 1.17 -4.16
C GLY A 94 -19.44 2.25 -3.34
N VAL A 95 -19.19 3.39 -3.98
CA VAL A 95 -18.56 4.57 -3.41
C VAL A 95 -19.57 5.72 -3.40
N VAL A 96 -19.57 6.51 -2.34
CA VAL A 96 -20.45 7.69 -2.21
C VAL A 96 -19.63 8.94 -2.50
N GLU A 97 -20.10 9.78 -3.43
CA GLU A 97 -19.51 11.08 -3.68
C GLU A 97 -19.88 12.05 -2.55
N LEU A 98 -18.89 12.79 -2.07
CA LEU A 98 -19.05 13.80 -1.05
C LEU A 98 -19.20 15.18 -1.70
N ASN A 99 -20.03 16.05 -1.11
CA ASN A 99 -20.19 17.44 -1.60
C ASN A 99 -18.99 18.31 -1.19
N ALA A 100 -17.82 17.95 -1.69
CA ALA A 100 -16.56 18.66 -1.44
C ALA A 100 -15.59 18.42 -2.60
N PRO A 101 -14.83 19.42 -3.07
CA PRO A 101 -13.85 19.23 -4.12
C PRO A 101 -12.77 18.25 -3.69
N ARG A 102 -12.44 17.30 -4.57
CA ARG A 102 -11.38 16.33 -4.32
C ARG A 102 -10.04 17.05 -4.17
N ALA A 103 -9.30 16.71 -3.14
CA ALA A 103 -7.97 17.27 -2.89
C ALA A 103 -6.89 16.27 -3.29
N TYR A 104 -5.80 16.78 -3.86
CA TYR A 104 -4.64 15.98 -4.26
C TYR A 104 -3.36 16.60 -3.73
N LEU A 105 -2.41 15.77 -3.32
CA LEU A 105 -1.04 16.16 -3.10
C LEU A 105 -0.32 16.13 -4.45
N ARG A 106 0.06 17.29 -4.97
CA ARG A 106 0.82 17.41 -6.23
C ARG A 106 2.29 17.62 -5.92
N ALA A 107 3.16 16.77 -6.46
CA ALA A 107 4.59 16.99 -6.43
C ALA A 107 4.98 18.15 -7.36
N LEU A 108 5.81 19.09 -6.86
CA LEU A 108 6.26 20.27 -7.59
C LEU A 108 7.70 20.19 -8.09
N LYS A 109 8.50 19.34 -7.47
CA LYS A 109 9.90 19.05 -7.84
C LYS A 109 10.26 17.63 -7.51
N ARG A 110 11.38 17.16 -8.06
CA ARG A 110 11.93 15.85 -7.70
C ARG A 110 12.35 15.82 -6.23
N VAL A 111 11.87 14.83 -5.52
CA VAL A 111 12.34 14.41 -4.19
C VAL A 111 12.84 12.99 -4.30
N GLU A 112 14.03 12.73 -3.78
CA GLU A 112 14.67 11.42 -3.87
C GLU A 112 15.22 11.00 -2.51
N VAL A 113 15.09 9.72 -2.21
CA VAL A 113 15.68 9.05 -1.05
C VAL A 113 16.47 7.83 -1.49
N ARG A 114 17.56 7.52 -0.77
CA ARG A 114 18.44 6.39 -1.05
C ARG A 114 18.82 5.66 0.22
N GLU A 115 18.94 4.37 0.09
CA GLU A 115 19.51 3.50 1.11
C GLU A 115 20.38 2.44 0.42
N LYS A 116 21.71 2.59 0.47
CA LYS A 116 22.67 1.76 -0.26
C LYS A 116 22.38 1.79 -1.78
N ASP A 117 22.08 0.64 -2.39
CA ASP A 117 21.73 0.45 -3.79
C ASP A 117 20.24 0.61 -4.11
N ARG A 118 19.44 0.91 -3.08
CA ARG A 118 17.99 1.13 -3.19
C ARG A 118 17.69 2.60 -3.38
N VAL A 119 16.79 2.92 -4.29
CA VAL A 119 16.41 4.31 -4.54
C VAL A 119 14.91 4.42 -4.76
N MET A 120 14.34 5.51 -4.28
CA MET A 120 12.97 5.89 -4.56
C MET A 120 12.88 7.40 -4.76
N SER A 121 12.11 7.85 -5.76
CA SER A 121 11.88 9.27 -6.01
C SER A 121 10.44 9.52 -6.44
N ILE A 122 10.00 10.77 -6.27
CA ILE A 122 8.78 11.29 -6.86
C ILE A 122 9.12 12.55 -7.67
N GLU A 123 8.52 12.67 -8.84
CA GLU A 123 8.68 13.81 -9.75
C GLU A 123 7.31 14.38 -10.13
N PRO A 124 7.22 15.67 -10.57
CA PRO A 124 5.99 16.25 -11.06
C PRO A 124 5.38 15.42 -12.19
N ALA A 125 4.09 15.14 -12.09
CA ALA A 125 3.27 14.55 -13.14
C ALA A 125 1.80 14.95 -12.93
N ASP A 126 0.99 14.88 -14.00
CA ASP A 126 -0.43 15.21 -13.95
C ASP A 126 -1.31 14.02 -13.50
N ASP A 127 -0.72 12.84 -13.39
CA ASP A 127 -1.36 11.60 -12.92
C ASP A 127 -0.55 10.97 -11.78
N PHE A 128 -1.13 9.96 -11.14
CA PHE A 128 -0.38 9.10 -10.22
C PHE A 128 0.22 7.95 -11.02
N ARG A 129 1.52 8.03 -11.28
CA ARG A 129 2.27 7.01 -12.04
C ARG A 129 3.32 6.36 -11.16
N VAL A 130 3.48 5.07 -11.31
CA VAL A 130 4.51 4.28 -10.61
C VAL A 130 5.34 3.51 -11.62
N THR A 131 6.66 3.71 -11.58
CA THR A 131 7.65 2.83 -12.20
C THR A 131 8.38 2.08 -11.10
N CYS A 132 8.23 0.76 -11.05
CA CYS A 132 8.90 -0.09 -10.08
C CYS A 132 9.86 -1.06 -10.77
N LEU A 133 11.06 -1.18 -10.24
CA LEU A 133 12.07 -2.17 -10.59
C LEU A 133 12.40 -2.98 -9.35
N ILE A 134 12.30 -4.30 -9.48
CA ILE A 134 12.76 -5.27 -8.48
C ILE A 134 13.85 -6.13 -9.08
N ASP A 135 14.75 -6.59 -8.24
CA ASP A 135 15.82 -7.50 -8.64
C ASP A 135 16.14 -8.42 -7.45
N PHE A 136 15.78 -9.67 -7.62
CA PHE A 136 16.01 -10.72 -6.63
C PHE A 136 16.85 -11.81 -7.26
N ASN A 137 17.88 -12.26 -6.55
CA ASN A 137 18.67 -13.41 -6.96
C ASN A 137 17.88 -14.72 -6.78
N HIS A 138 16.78 -14.84 -7.56
CA HIS A 138 15.88 -15.98 -7.51
C HIS A 138 15.36 -16.33 -8.92
N PRO A 139 15.39 -17.62 -9.35
CA PRO A 139 15.10 -18.01 -10.73
C PRO A 139 13.67 -17.65 -11.19
N MET A 140 12.70 -17.60 -10.27
CA MET A 140 11.32 -17.21 -10.61
C MET A 140 11.08 -15.72 -10.59
N ILE A 141 11.96 -14.89 -10.03
CA ILE A 141 11.77 -13.45 -9.94
C ILE A 141 12.72 -12.74 -10.91
N GLY A 142 14.04 -12.84 -10.66
CA GLY A 142 15.06 -12.10 -11.40
C GLY A 142 14.86 -10.59 -11.34
N GLU A 143 15.19 -9.93 -12.44
CA GLU A 143 14.88 -8.52 -12.65
C GLU A 143 13.50 -8.38 -13.31
N GLN A 144 12.63 -7.59 -12.68
CA GLN A 144 11.32 -7.23 -13.24
C GLN A 144 11.14 -5.71 -13.17
N ARG A 145 10.61 -5.12 -14.24
CA ARG A 145 10.28 -3.71 -14.31
C ARG A 145 8.87 -3.52 -14.84
N ARG A 146 8.11 -2.64 -14.17
CA ARG A 146 6.79 -2.25 -14.63
C ARG A 146 6.54 -0.78 -14.40
N GLU A 147 5.86 -0.14 -15.36
CA GLU A 147 5.34 1.21 -15.25
C GLU A 147 3.83 1.18 -15.46
N ILE A 148 3.09 1.95 -14.64
CA ILE A 148 1.64 2.03 -14.70
C ILE A 148 1.14 3.36 -14.14
N SER A 149 0.19 4.00 -14.83
CA SER A 149 -0.63 5.08 -14.27
C SER A 149 -1.78 4.48 -13.49
N ILE A 150 -1.93 4.88 -12.23
CA ILE A 150 -2.92 4.30 -11.32
C ILE A 150 -4.28 4.98 -11.52
N ARG A 151 -5.25 4.19 -11.97
CA ARG A 151 -6.66 4.57 -12.12
C ARG A 151 -7.52 3.40 -11.63
N PRO A 152 -8.74 3.63 -11.12
CA PRO A 152 -9.58 2.55 -10.60
C PRO A 152 -9.73 1.38 -11.58
N GLN A 153 -9.92 1.66 -12.87
CA GLN A 153 -10.18 0.66 -13.91
C GLN A 153 -8.98 -0.26 -14.19
N ASN A 154 -7.74 0.24 -14.10
CA ASN A 154 -6.56 -0.59 -14.33
C ASN A 154 -6.00 -1.15 -13.02
N TYR A 155 -6.15 -0.44 -11.91
CA TYR A 155 -5.73 -0.92 -10.60
C TYR A 155 -6.42 -2.26 -10.25
N SER A 156 -7.75 -2.32 -10.37
CA SER A 156 -8.52 -3.52 -10.05
C SER A 156 -8.14 -4.74 -10.89
N LYS A 157 -7.71 -4.53 -12.14
CA LYS A 157 -7.37 -5.62 -13.07
C LYS A 157 -5.89 -5.99 -13.06
N GLU A 158 -5.01 -5.01 -12.88
CA GLU A 158 -3.59 -5.17 -13.14
C GLU A 158 -2.73 -5.21 -11.89
N ILE A 159 -3.17 -4.59 -10.78
CA ILE A 159 -2.39 -4.46 -9.55
C ILE A 159 -3.05 -5.19 -8.40
N ALA A 160 -4.34 -4.94 -8.15
CA ALA A 160 -5.05 -5.51 -7.01
C ALA A 160 -4.94 -7.04 -6.88
N PRO A 161 -4.94 -7.85 -7.98
CA PRO A 161 -4.84 -9.29 -7.87
C PRO A 161 -3.45 -9.84 -7.53
N ALA A 162 -2.40 -9.03 -7.57
CA ALA A 162 -1.03 -9.49 -7.29
C ALA A 162 -0.86 -9.86 -5.82
N ARG A 163 -0.47 -11.13 -5.56
CA ARG A 163 -0.29 -11.67 -4.22
C ARG A 163 1.06 -11.29 -3.62
N THR A 164 1.07 -11.16 -2.30
CA THR A 164 2.32 -11.06 -1.53
C THR A 164 3.15 -12.33 -1.66
N PHE A 165 4.44 -12.20 -1.43
CA PHE A 165 5.38 -13.31 -1.51
C PHE A 165 6.42 -13.21 -0.41
N GLY A 166 6.98 -14.35 -0.07
CA GLY A 166 8.08 -14.44 0.90
C GLY A 166 8.89 -15.70 0.71
N PHE A 167 10.11 -15.68 1.24
CA PHE A 167 11.00 -16.83 1.20
C PHE A 167 10.74 -17.76 2.39
N VAL A 168 10.62 -19.05 2.11
CA VAL A 168 10.36 -20.08 3.15
C VAL A 168 11.43 -20.05 4.24
N GLU A 169 12.67 -19.76 3.85
CA GLU A 169 13.80 -19.66 4.78
C GLU A 169 13.65 -18.52 5.80
N GLU A 170 12.88 -17.48 5.48
CA GLU A 170 12.61 -16.34 6.36
C GLU A 170 11.37 -16.54 7.26
N LEU A 171 10.51 -17.51 6.94
CA LEU A 171 9.25 -17.73 7.65
C LEU A 171 9.46 -18.05 9.14
N GLU A 172 10.50 -18.79 9.48
CA GLU A 172 10.81 -19.12 10.89
C GLU A 172 11.17 -17.85 11.67
N ALA A 173 12.02 -16.99 11.10
CA ALA A 173 12.40 -15.71 11.70
C ALA A 173 11.19 -14.76 11.82
N LEU A 174 10.30 -14.75 10.83
CA LEU A 174 9.06 -13.97 10.86
C LEU A 174 8.12 -14.42 11.98
N ARG A 175 7.93 -15.74 12.13
CA ARG A 175 7.11 -16.31 13.20
C ARG A 175 7.67 -16.03 14.58
N GLN A 176 8.98 -16.11 14.76
CA GLN A 176 9.66 -15.77 16.01
C GLN A 176 9.49 -14.27 16.36
N SER A 177 9.42 -13.40 15.35
CA SER A 177 9.13 -11.97 15.52
C SER A 177 7.64 -11.66 15.74
N GLY A 178 6.78 -12.70 15.77
CA GLY A 178 5.34 -12.55 15.96
C GLY A 178 4.56 -12.15 14.71
N LEU A 179 5.22 -12.11 13.54
CA LEU A 179 4.65 -11.83 12.23
C LEU A 179 4.29 -13.10 11.47
N ALA A 180 3.56 -12.97 10.36
CA ALA A 180 3.15 -14.07 9.49
C ALA A 180 2.45 -15.25 10.25
N ARG A 181 1.78 -14.97 11.38
CA ARG A 181 1.09 -16.01 12.18
C ARG A 181 -0.06 -16.68 11.42
N GLY A 182 -0.68 -15.95 10.50
CA GLY A 182 -1.71 -16.43 9.59
C GLY A 182 -1.21 -16.80 8.20
N GLY A 183 0.12 -16.75 7.96
CA GLY A 183 0.71 -17.05 6.66
C GLY A 183 0.53 -18.50 6.23
N SER A 184 -0.04 -18.70 5.05
CA SER A 184 -0.28 -19.99 4.42
C SER A 184 -0.08 -19.90 2.92
N LEU A 185 -0.08 -21.03 2.22
CA LEU A 185 -0.04 -21.07 0.76
C LEU A 185 -1.30 -20.49 0.09
N GLU A 186 -2.37 -20.26 0.85
CA GLU A 186 -3.60 -19.63 0.37
C GLU A 186 -3.51 -18.10 0.31
N ASN A 187 -2.56 -17.50 1.05
CA ASN A 187 -2.47 -16.04 1.18
C ASN A 187 -1.07 -15.45 0.93
N ALA A 188 -0.12 -16.26 0.47
CA ALA A 188 1.19 -15.79 0.04
C ALA A 188 1.81 -16.72 -0.98
N ILE A 189 2.63 -16.21 -1.88
CA ILE A 189 3.50 -17.02 -2.72
C ILE A 189 4.73 -17.37 -1.88
N ALA A 190 4.85 -18.65 -1.53
CA ALA A 190 5.96 -19.17 -0.73
C ALA A 190 7.10 -19.65 -1.65
N LEU A 191 8.19 -18.91 -1.67
CA LEU A 191 9.36 -19.17 -2.50
C LEU A 191 10.34 -20.09 -1.76
N THR A 192 10.74 -21.17 -2.41
CA THR A 192 11.87 -21.99 -2.01
C THR A 192 13.14 -21.44 -2.68
N ARG A 193 14.28 -22.10 -2.49
CA ARG A 193 15.53 -21.70 -3.14
C ARG A 193 15.44 -21.64 -4.66
N ASP A 194 14.69 -22.57 -5.28
CA ASP A 194 14.71 -22.79 -6.73
C ASP A 194 13.31 -22.75 -7.37
N GLY A 195 12.25 -22.49 -6.57
CA GLY A 195 10.86 -22.53 -7.06
C GLY A 195 9.87 -21.93 -6.08
N MET A 196 8.61 -22.38 -6.15
CA MET A 196 7.56 -22.01 -5.20
C MET A 196 6.82 -23.26 -4.69
N LEU A 197 6.24 -23.17 -3.50
CA LEU A 197 5.47 -24.26 -2.88
C LEU A 197 3.99 -24.25 -3.30
N ASN A 198 3.48 -23.11 -3.77
CA ASN A 198 2.08 -22.98 -4.14
C ASN A 198 1.75 -23.91 -5.31
N PRO A 199 0.66 -24.70 -5.23
CA PRO A 199 0.22 -25.55 -6.33
C PRO A 199 -0.39 -24.74 -7.50
N GLU A 200 -0.96 -23.57 -7.23
CA GLU A 200 -1.52 -22.67 -8.24
C GLU A 200 -0.41 -21.86 -8.91
N PRO A 201 -0.52 -21.61 -10.22
CA PRO A 201 0.45 -20.79 -10.93
C PRO A 201 0.39 -19.32 -10.47
N LEU A 202 1.39 -18.53 -10.89
CA LEU A 202 1.36 -17.09 -10.77
C LEU A 202 0.15 -16.53 -11.54
N ARG A 203 -0.52 -15.51 -10.97
CA ARG A 203 -1.64 -14.81 -11.61
C ARG A 203 -1.18 -13.95 -12.79
N PHE A 204 0.06 -13.48 -12.74
CA PHE A 204 0.74 -12.73 -13.80
C PHE A 204 2.19 -13.20 -13.93
N ALA A 205 2.75 -13.17 -15.12
CA ALA A 205 4.18 -13.48 -15.31
C ALA A 205 5.10 -12.54 -14.52
N ASP A 206 4.64 -11.31 -14.26
CA ASP A 206 5.29 -10.25 -13.51
C ASP A 206 4.59 -9.96 -12.17
N GLU A 207 3.99 -10.99 -11.52
CA GLU A 207 3.19 -10.82 -10.30
C GLU A 207 3.98 -10.17 -9.17
N PHE A 208 5.26 -10.48 -9.03
CA PHE A 208 6.11 -9.95 -7.96
C PHE A 208 6.30 -8.42 -8.03
N VAL A 209 6.59 -7.86 -9.20
CA VAL A 209 6.73 -6.40 -9.34
C VAL A 209 5.37 -5.71 -9.23
N ARG A 210 4.28 -6.33 -9.66
CA ARG A 210 2.92 -5.80 -9.46
C ARG A 210 2.57 -5.72 -7.99
N HIS A 211 2.92 -6.73 -7.20
CA HIS A 211 2.72 -6.68 -5.75
C HIS A 211 3.55 -5.56 -5.11
N LYS A 212 4.79 -5.35 -5.54
CA LYS A 212 5.58 -4.22 -5.05
C LYS A 212 4.98 -2.86 -5.40
N ILE A 213 4.30 -2.74 -6.53
CA ILE A 213 3.51 -1.54 -6.87
C ILE A 213 2.30 -1.41 -5.95
N LEU A 214 1.61 -2.51 -5.62
CA LEU A 214 0.52 -2.53 -4.65
C LEU A 214 0.99 -1.99 -3.29
N ASP A 215 2.14 -2.45 -2.79
CA ASP A 215 2.76 -1.97 -1.54
C ASP A 215 3.05 -0.45 -1.60
N ILE A 216 3.63 0.03 -2.71
CA ILE A 216 3.92 1.46 -2.91
C ILE A 216 2.64 2.29 -2.83
N ILE A 217 1.56 1.86 -3.48
CA ILE A 217 0.27 2.57 -3.46
C ILE A 217 -0.27 2.62 -2.03
N GLY A 218 -0.25 1.51 -1.30
CA GLY A 218 -0.73 1.42 0.07
C GLY A 218 0.06 2.29 1.05
N ASP A 219 1.38 2.30 0.92
CA ASP A 219 2.24 3.13 1.78
C ASP A 219 2.13 4.63 1.45
N LEU A 220 1.96 4.99 0.18
CA LEU A 220 1.73 6.39 -0.21
C LEU A 220 0.32 6.87 0.12
N ALA A 221 -0.63 5.99 0.36
CA ALA A 221 -1.96 6.33 0.88
C ALA A 221 -1.89 6.99 2.28
N LEU A 222 -0.79 6.80 3.00
CA LEU A 222 -0.49 7.50 4.25
C LEU A 222 -0.32 9.03 4.08
N ALA A 223 -0.26 9.54 2.85
CA ALA A 223 -0.35 10.99 2.58
C ALA A 223 -1.70 11.58 3.00
N GLY A 224 -2.73 10.75 3.25
CA GLY A 224 -4.07 11.18 3.63
C GLY A 224 -4.91 11.74 2.50
N MET A 225 -4.37 11.76 1.28
CA MET A 225 -5.04 12.18 0.04
C MET A 225 -4.36 11.56 -1.18
N PRO A 226 -5.04 11.46 -2.33
CA PRO A 226 -4.43 11.00 -3.58
C PRO A 226 -3.22 11.84 -3.98
N VAL A 227 -2.24 11.20 -4.61
CA VAL A 227 -0.99 11.80 -5.06
C VAL A 227 -1.04 12.06 -6.56
N LEU A 228 -0.55 13.22 -7.00
CA LEU A 228 -0.21 13.53 -8.40
C LEU A 228 1.31 13.64 -8.50
N GLY A 229 1.91 12.71 -9.21
CA GLY A 229 3.35 12.62 -9.36
C GLY A 229 3.77 11.29 -9.95
N HIS A 230 4.94 11.25 -10.56
CA HIS A 230 5.55 10.02 -11.04
C HIS A 230 6.54 9.48 -10.00
N VAL A 231 6.19 8.35 -9.42
CA VAL A 231 7.04 7.63 -8.47
C VAL A 231 7.92 6.64 -9.20
N TYR A 232 9.22 6.75 -9.01
CA TYR A 232 10.20 5.76 -9.42
C TYR A 232 10.73 5.02 -8.19
N ALA A 233 10.73 3.69 -8.23
CA ALA A 233 11.18 2.84 -7.13
C ALA A 233 12.08 1.72 -7.68
N SER A 234 13.29 1.62 -7.17
CA SER A 234 14.24 0.56 -7.51
C SER A 234 14.65 -0.17 -6.25
N ARG A 235 14.35 -1.47 -6.19
CA ARG A 235 14.62 -2.38 -5.05
C ARG A 235 14.09 -1.83 -3.72
N SER A 236 13.00 -1.06 -3.77
CA SER A 236 12.41 -0.40 -2.60
C SER A 236 11.64 -1.38 -1.72
N GLY A 237 11.30 -0.92 -0.54
CA GLY A 237 10.42 -1.57 0.43
C GLY A 237 9.80 -0.51 1.34
N HIS A 238 8.95 -0.92 2.29
CA HIS A 238 8.17 -0.03 3.16
C HIS A 238 9.00 1.07 3.83
N GLY A 239 10.25 0.77 4.24
CA GLY A 239 11.17 1.77 4.82
C GLY A 239 11.45 2.94 3.87
N LEU A 240 11.77 2.66 2.60
CA LEU A 240 12.01 3.70 1.60
C LEU A 240 10.71 4.42 1.20
N HIS A 241 9.58 3.72 1.16
CA HIS A 241 8.29 4.34 0.86
C HIS A 241 7.93 5.39 1.92
N THR A 242 8.04 5.01 3.20
CA THR A 242 7.81 5.93 4.33
C THR A 242 8.83 7.06 4.37
N MET A 243 10.11 6.77 4.08
CA MET A 243 11.16 7.78 4.01
C MET A 243 10.88 8.82 2.91
N LEU A 244 10.49 8.37 1.71
CA LEU A 244 10.14 9.27 0.61
C LEU A 244 8.97 10.16 0.99
N LEU A 245 7.88 9.58 1.49
CA LEU A 245 6.69 10.33 1.86
C LEU A 245 7.00 11.35 2.98
N SER A 246 7.74 10.95 4.00
CA SER A 246 8.15 11.85 5.09
C SER A 246 9.07 12.96 4.60
N THR A 247 9.98 12.66 3.67
CA THR A 247 10.90 13.67 3.09
C THR A 247 10.12 14.67 2.23
N LEU A 248 9.19 14.18 1.39
CA LEU A 248 8.32 15.02 0.58
C LEU A 248 7.51 15.97 1.46
N LEU A 249 6.82 15.46 2.47
CA LEU A 249 5.93 16.25 3.32
C LEU A 249 6.66 17.29 4.19
N ARG A 250 7.92 17.04 4.57
CA ARG A 250 8.75 18.02 5.29
C ARG A 250 9.19 19.20 4.41
N ASP A 251 9.42 18.97 3.13
CA ASP A 251 9.82 20.02 2.20
C ASP A 251 8.60 20.71 1.61
N ARG A 252 8.13 21.75 2.29
CA ARG A 252 6.94 22.51 1.89
C ARG A 252 7.02 23.14 0.49
N ALA A 253 8.20 23.27 -0.08
CA ALA A 253 8.40 23.74 -1.45
C ALA A 253 8.34 22.61 -2.49
N ALA A 254 8.23 21.35 -2.06
CA ALA A 254 8.22 20.19 -2.95
C ALA A 254 6.81 19.74 -3.34
N TRP A 255 5.77 20.26 -2.72
CA TRP A 255 4.39 19.85 -2.97
C TRP A 255 3.39 20.95 -2.65
N GLU A 256 2.21 20.80 -3.22
CA GLU A 256 1.05 21.65 -2.93
C GLU A 256 -0.22 20.80 -2.83
N VAL A 257 -1.26 21.35 -2.23
CA VAL A 257 -2.61 20.77 -2.30
C VAL A 257 -3.38 21.45 -3.42
N VAL A 258 -3.79 20.67 -4.42
CA VAL A 258 -4.69 21.13 -5.48
C VAL A 258 -6.08 20.56 -5.27
N LYS A 259 -7.10 21.38 -5.51
CA LYS A 259 -8.51 20.98 -5.41
C LYS A 259 -9.19 21.05 -6.75
N GLY A 260 -10.07 20.10 -7.03
CA GLY A 260 -10.90 20.12 -8.23
C GLY A 260 -10.13 19.80 -9.51
N ALA A 261 -9.03 19.05 -9.47
CA ALA A 261 -8.50 18.44 -10.68
C ALA A 261 -9.61 17.56 -11.28
N GLU A 262 -10.10 17.94 -12.45
CA GLU A 262 -11.16 17.22 -13.15
C GLU A 262 -10.72 15.77 -13.33
N ASN A 263 -11.62 14.83 -12.97
CA ASN A 263 -11.49 13.46 -13.39
C ASN A 263 -11.48 13.46 -14.91
N HIS A 264 -10.32 13.32 -15.53
CA HIS A 264 -10.28 12.89 -16.91
C HIS A 264 -10.86 11.47 -16.93
N GLN A 265 -12.13 11.39 -17.33
CA GLN A 265 -12.93 10.20 -17.57
C GLN A 265 -12.24 9.25 -18.57
#